data_bc88f6e8a6a6f7df90926c524f889bbc
#
_entry.id   bc88f6e8a6a6f7df90926c524f889bbc
#
_cell.length_a   1.000
_cell.length_b   1.000
_cell.length_c   1.000
_cell.angle_alpha   90.00
_cell.angle_beta   90.00
_cell.angle_gamma   90.00
#
_symmetry.space_group_name_H-M   'P 1'
#
loop_
_entity.id
_entity.type
_entity.pdbx_description
1 polymer ?
#
loop_
_entity_poly.entity_id
_entity_poly.type
_entity_poly.pdbx_seq_one_letter_code
_entity_poly.pdbx_strand_id
1 'polypeptide(L)' 'MKIDFNKNTLIITLYNPDNIQLIWNTIEEMEKTLCKKLNVDDDDFEEFNEVHINVDDYYEYLAYRRLILDYTPIF' A
#
# COMPACT_ATOMS: atom_id res chain seq x y z
N MET A 1 -10.30 3.29 4.06
CA MET A 1 -8.86 3.00 3.95
C MET A 1 -8.05 4.14 4.54
N LYS A 2 -7.01 3.82 5.25
CA LYS A 2 -6.11 4.79 5.87
C LYS A 2 -4.68 4.49 5.44
N ILE A 3 -3.90 5.53 5.12
CA ILE A 3 -2.51 5.37 4.70
C ILE A 3 -1.63 6.20 5.64
N ASP A 4 -0.69 5.53 6.28
CA ASP A 4 0.23 6.15 7.23
C ASP A 4 1.68 5.86 6.87
N PHE A 5 2.58 6.64 7.46
CA PHE A 5 4.03 6.46 7.32
C PHE A 5 4.64 6.29 8.70
N ASN A 6 5.44 5.23 8.86
CA ASN A 6 6.13 4.96 10.12
C ASN A 6 7.42 4.19 9.85
N LYS A 7 8.56 4.73 10.28
CA LYS A 7 9.86 4.06 10.20
C LYS A 7 10.17 3.53 8.78
N ASN A 8 10.05 4.40 7.79
CA ASN A 8 10.29 4.06 6.38
C ASN A 8 9.37 2.94 5.88
N THR A 9 8.17 2.89 6.42
CA THR A 9 7.15 1.94 5.99
C THR A 9 5.85 2.69 5.71
N LEU A 10 5.29 2.45 4.52
CA LEU A 10 3.95 2.90 4.19
C LEU A 10 2.97 1.84 4.68
N ILE A 11 2.00 2.24 5.47
CA ILE A 11 1.04 1.32 6.09
C ILE A 11 -0.35 1.62 5.55
N ILE A 12 -0.96 0.63 4.90
CA ILE A 12 -2.34 0.72 4.43
C ILE A 12 -3.22 -0.05 5.40
N THR A 13 -4.13 0.65 6.06
CA THR A 13 -5.10 0.02 6.96
C THR A 13 -6.44 -0.12 6.24
N LEU A 14 -6.96 -1.34 6.18
CA LEU A 14 -8.23 -1.65 5.53
C LEU A 14 -9.29 -1.88 6.61
N TYR A 15 -10.42 -1.20 6.46
CA TYR A 15 -11.55 -1.37 7.38
C TYR A 15 -12.47 -2.53 6.97
N ASN A 16 -12.37 -2.95 5.70
CA ASN A 16 -13.13 -4.06 5.16
C ASN A 16 -12.16 -5.08 4.55
N PRO A 17 -12.03 -6.28 5.14
CA PRO A 17 -11.12 -7.31 4.61
C PRO A 17 -11.40 -7.72 3.17
N ASP A 18 -12.64 -7.56 2.70
CA ASP A 18 -13.00 -7.91 1.33
C ASP A 18 -12.28 -7.04 0.30
N ASN A 19 -11.71 -5.91 0.72
CA ASN A 19 -11.00 -5.00 -0.18
C ASN A 19 -9.53 -5.39 -0.40
N ILE A 20 -9.05 -6.47 0.21
CA ILE A 20 -7.64 -6.87 0.08
C ILE A 20 -7.26 -7.14 -1.38
N GLN A 21 -8.18 -7.73 -2.16
CA GLN A 21 -7.89 -8.03 -3.57
C GLN A 21 -7.69 -6.74 -4.37
N LEU A 22 -8.45 -5.70 -4.06
CA LEU A 22 -8.29 -4.40 -4.70
C LEU A 22 -6.92 -3.79 -4.38
N ILE A 23 -6.45 -3.94 -3.17
CA ILE A 23 -5.13 -3.45 -2.77
C ILE A 23 -4.03 -4.22 -3.51
N TRP A 24 -4.13 -5.54 -3.62
CA TRP A 24 -3.15 -6.33 -4.37
C TRP A 24 -3.11 -5.92 -5.85
N ASN A 25 -4.28 -5.69 -6.46
CA ASN A 25 -4.35 -5.20 -7.83
C ASN A 25 -3.70 -3.82 -7.97
N THR A 26 -3.92 -2.94 -7.00
CA THR A 26 -3.32 -1.61 -6.97
C THR A 26 -1.79 -1.70 -6.89
N ILE A 27 -1.27 -2.55 -6.01
CA ILE A 27 0.17 -2.77 -5.86
C ILE A 27 0.76 -3.28 -7.17
N GLU A 28 0.08 -4.21 -7.83
CA GLU A 28 0.52 -4.74 -9.13
C GLU A 28 0.62 -3.62 -10.18
N GLU A 29 -0.38 -2.76 -10.26
CA GLU A 29 -0.36 -1.62 -11.17
C GLU A 29 0.77 -0.63 -10.84
N MET A 30 1.02 -0.40 -9.55
CA MET A 30 2.14 0.44 -9.12
C MET A 30 3.48 -0.16 -9.56
N GLU A 31 3.66 -1.46 -9.40
CA GLU A 31 4.88 -2.13 -9.83
C GLU A 31 5.11 -1.97 -11.33
N LYS A 32 4.06 -2.07 -12.13
CA LYS A 32 4.13 -1.86 -13.57
C LYS A 32 4.51 -0.41 -13.90
N THR A 33 3.87 0.54 -13.26
CA THR A 33 4.11 1.96 -13.49
C THR A 33 5.53 2.36 -13.10
N LEU A 34 6.04 1.84 -12.00
CA LEU A 34 7.35 2.17 -11.47
C LEU A 34 8.47 1.33 -12.08
N CYS A 35 8.12 0.30 -12.83
CA CYS A 35 9.06 -0.66 -13.42
C CYS A 35 9.98 -1.27 -12.36
N LYS A 36 9.45 -1.51 -11.17
CA LYS A 36 10.22 -2.14 -10.09
C LYS A 36 9.29 -2.94 -9.18
N LYS A 37 9.85 -3.92 -8.48
CA LYS A 37 9.11 -4.72 -7.54
C LYS A 37 9.06 -4.03 -6.19
N LEU A 38 7.88 -3.98 -5.58
CA LEU A 38 7.70 -3.38 -4.26
C LEU A 38 7.95 -4.44 -3.18
N ASN A 39 8.55 -4.00 -2.07
CA ASN A 39 8.79 -4.85 -0.92
C ASN A 39 7.57 -4.76 0.01
N VAL A 40 6.66 -5.71 -0.13
CA VAL A 40 5.37 -5.71 0.57
C VAL A 40 5.35 -6.80 1.62
N ASP A 41 4.93 -6.43 2.82
CA ASP A 41 4.73 -7.36 3.93
C ASP A 41 3.25 -7.37 4.29
N ASP A 42 2.61 -8.53 4.17
CA ASP A 42 1.19 -8.71 4.48
C ASP A 42 0.94 -9.59 5.71
N ASP A 43 2.00 -9.94 6.44
CA ASP A 43 1.88 -10.82 7.61
C ASP A 43 0.96 -10.22 8.69
N ASP A 44 0.88 -8.90 8.75
CA ASP A 44 0.06 -8.21 9.73
C ASP A 44 -1.40 -8.07 9.28
N PHE A 45 -1.75 -8.47 8.06
CA PHE A 45 -3.10 -8.26 7.55
C PHE A 45 -4.16 -9.00 8.37
N GLU A 46 -3.92 -10.28 8.67
CA GLU A 46 -4.90 -11.09 9.38
C GLU A 46 -5.14 -10.59 10.80
N GLU A 47 -4.11 -10.03 11.43
CA GLU A 47 -4.19 -9.56 12.81
C GLU A 47 -4.66 -8.11 12.91
N PHE A 48 -4.13 -7.24 12.04
CA PHE A 48 -4.36 -5.80 12.14
C PHE A 48 -5.05 -5.17 10.93
N ASN A 49 -5.36 -5.96 9.90
CA ASN A 49 -5.91 -5.47 8.64
C ASN A 49 -4.99 -4.45 7.97
N GLU A 50 -3.68 -4.64 8.08
CA GLU A 50 -2.68 -3.73 7.57
C GLU A 50 -1.80 -4.40 6.50
N VAL A 51 -1.47 -3.62 5.47
CA VAL A 51 -0.48 -4.02 4.46
C VAL A 51 0.67 -3.03 4.56
N HIS A 52 1.89 -3.54 4.71
CA HIS A 52 3.08 -2.72 4.88
C HIS A 52 3.94 -2.76 3.62
N ILE A 53 4.33 -1.59 3.12
CA ILE A 53 5.23 -1.46 1.98
C ILE A 53 6.47 -0.71 2.45
N ASN A 54 7.64 -1.34 2.36
CA ASN A 54 8.88 -0.69 2.72
C ASN A 54 9.26 0.36 1.68
N VAL A 55 9.64 1.54 2.14
CA VAL A 55 10.05 2.66 1.28
C VAL A 55 11.41 3.18 1.74
N ASP A 56 12.13 3.84 0.83
CA ASP A 56 13.47 4.35 1.13
C ASP A 56 13.43 5.62 1.98
N ASP A 57 12.45 6.50 1.70
CA ASP A 57 12.33 7.77 2.41
C ASP A 57 10.89 8.27 2.36
N TYR A 58 10.68 9.44 2.97
CA TYR A 58 9.37 10.07 3.04
C TYR A 58 8.85 10.47 1.65
N TYR A 59 9.72 10.87 0.75
CA TYR A 59 9.30 11.28 -0.60
C TYR A 59 8.80 10.09 -1.40
N GLU A 60 9.42 8.94 -1.25
CA GLU A 60 8.95 7.70 -1.88
C GLU A 60 7.57 7.32 -1.32
N TYR A 61 7.38 7.48 -0.02
CA TYR A 61 6.09 7.27 0.61
C TYR A 61 5.01 8.17 -0.02
N LEU A 62 5.30 9.47 -0.20
CA LEU A 62 4.34 10.39 -0.80
C LEU A 62 3.98 9.99 -2.23
N ALA A 63 4.96 9.58 -3.02
CA ALA A 63 4.73 9.12 -4.39
C ALA A 63 3.84 7.88 -4.42
N TYR A 64 4.14 6.90 -3.59
CA TYR A 64 3.35 5.66 -3.51
C TYR A 64 1.95 5.94 -3.00
N ARG A 65 1.81 6.77 -2.00
CA ARG A 65 0.51 7.18 -1.46
C ARG A 65 -0.37 7.77 -2.57
N ARG A 66 0.20 8.64 -3.38
CA ARG A 66 -0.53 9.25 -4.49
C ARG A 66 -0.98 8.23 -5.51
N LEU A 67 -0.11 7.28 -5.88
CA LEU A 67 -0.47 6.21 -6.81
C LEU A 67 -1.58 5.33 -6.25
N ILE A 68 -1.51 5.00 -4.98
CA ILE A 68 -2.55 4.19 -4.33
C ILE A 68 -3.90 4.91 -4.40
N LEU A 69 -3.92 6.20 -4.10
CA LEU A 69 -5.16 6.99 -4.15
C LEU A 69 -5.69 7.14 -5.57
N ASP A 70 -4.80 7.19 -6.56
CA ASP A 70 -5.19 7.28 -7.97
C ASP A 70 -5.78 5.98 -8.51
N TYR A 71 -5.19 4.83 -8.12
CA TYR A 71 -5.59 3.52 -8.63
C TYR A 71 -6.69 2.86 -7.81
N THR A 72 -6.93 3.31 -6.61
CA THR A 72 -7.91 2.74 -5.71
C THR A 72 -9.07 3.71 -5.55
N PRO A 73 -10.11 3.61 -6.39
CA PRO A 73 -11.28 4.46 -6.21
C PRO A 73 -12.00 4.06 -4.95
N ILE A 74 -12.30 4.94 -4.15
CA ILE A 74 -13.18 4.91 -2.98
C ILE A 74 -13.38 3.54 -2.30
N PHE A 75 -12.82 3.39 -1.14
CA PHE A 75 -13.20 2.33 -0.23
C PHE A 75 -14.25 2.83 0.78
#